data_ac75e82b30db0bbac682a5d5fe120ade
#
_entry.id   ac75e82b30db0bbac682a5d5fe120ade
#
_cell.length_a   1.000
_cell.length_b   1.000
_cell.length_c   1.000
_cell.angle_alpha   90.00
_cell.angle_beta   90.00
_cell.angle_gamma   90.00
#
_symmetry.space_group_name_H-M   'P 1'
#
loop_
_entity.id
_entity.type
_entity.pdbx_description
1 polymer ?
#
loop_
_entity_poly.entity_id
_entity_poly.type
_entity_poly.pdbx_seq_one_letter_code
_entity_poly.pdbx_strand_id
1 'polypeptide(L)'
;VECEERIFTGGSAMGNEKSSNGFSRVLLHDFTLAVAPPKHTNQASLRILKTRDGRQFIGKQTNSRAKQANKLLKFALMPYKPLVPHIVPLEIYVTYAFPFNKTEKKSVIALGEVAHTKRPDADNLMKGLFDVMGECGYWKDDSQLSVVHFKKVFSANPRIGIKILELAPLKSES
;
A
#
# COMPACT_ATOMS: atom_id res chain seq x y z
N VAL A 1 33.90 3.32 19.69
CA VAL A 1 32.49 3.57 19.42
C VAL A 1 32.05 2.45 18.50
N GLU A 2 31.51 1.37 19.08
CA GLU A 2 31.07 0.17 18.36
C GLU A 2 29.67 0.36 17.83
N CYS A 3 29.52 0.20 16.49
CA CYS A 3 28.23 0.04 15.85
C CYS A 3 27.79 -1.41 15.98
N GLU A 4 26.85 -1.71 16.86
CA GLU A 4 26.18 -3.01 16.91
C GLU A 4 25.25 -3.16 15.72
N GLU A 5 25.63 -3.99 14.75
CA GLU A 5 24.75 -4.55 13.73
C GLU A 5 23.76 -5.51 14.40
N ARG A 6 22.53 -5.08 14.61
CA ARG A 6 21.45 -6.00 14.97
C ARG A 6 20.98 -6.75 13.74
N ILE A 7 21.52 -7.95 13.56
CA ILE A 7 20.99 -8.97 12.66
C ILE A 7 19.62 -9.39 13.20
N PHE A 8 18.57 -9.01 12.47
CA PHE A 8 17.20 -9.41 12.80
C PHE A 8 16.96 -10.84 12.28
N THR A 9 17.31 -11.84 13.07
CA THR A 9 16.89 -13.22 12.87
C THR A 9 15.50 -13.39 13.49
N GLY A 10 14.45 -13.09 12.73
CA GLY A 10 13.07 -13.23 13.16
C GLY A 10 12.41 -14.45 12.54
N GLY A 11 12.72 -15.62 13.07
CA GLY A 11 11.81 -16.76 12.97
C GLY A 11 10.67 -16.54 13.96
N SER A 12 9.54 -16.01 13.55
CA SER A 12 8.36 -15.87 14.39
C SER A 12 7.31 -16.89 14.02
N ALA A 13 6.89 -17.65 15.03
CA ALA A 13 5.87 -18.69 15.02
C ALA A 13 4.60 -18.22 14.30
N MET A 14 4.04 -19.10 13.46
CA MET A 14 2.72 -18.95 12.84
C MET A 14 1.64 -18.86 13.93
N GLY A 15 1.26 -17.65 14.29
CA GLY A 15 0.13 -17.38 15.15
C GLY A 15 -1.17 -17.44 14.36
N ASN A 16 -1.94 -18.49 14.53
CA ASN A 16 -3.33 -18.59 14.04
C ASN A 16 -4.21 -17.72 14.95
N GLU A 17 -4.55 -16.50 14.53
CA GLU A 17 -5.57 -15.70 15.21
C GLU A 17 -6.97 -16.17 14.77
N LYS A 18 -7.70 -16.82 15.66
CA LYS A 18 -9.12 -17.15 15.46
C LYS A 18 -9.93 -15.87 15.49
N SER A 19 -10.58 -15.54 14.38
CA SER A 19 -11.50 -14.40 14.28
C SER A 19 -12.94 -14.84 14.55
N SER A 20 -13.75 -13.95 15.13
CA SER A 20 -15.20 -14.09 15.31
C SER A 20 -16.01 -14.17 14.00
N ASN A 21 -15.38 -14.06 12.84
CA ASN A 21 -16.01 -13.88 11.53
C ASN A 21 -15.94 -15.10 10.60
N GLY A 22 -15.80 -16.33 11.12
CA GLY A 22 -15.89 -17.54 10.29
C GLY A 22 -14.69 -17.86 9.39
N PHE A 23 -13.57 -17.09 9.49
CA PHE A 23 -12.33 -17.32 8.75
C PHE A 23 -11.14 -17.49 9.70
N SER A 24 -10.24 -18.40 9.39
CA SER A 24 -8.89 -18.42 9.96
C SER A 24 -8.01 -17.46 9.17
N ARG A 25 -7.10 -16.78 9.87
CA ARG A 25 -6.17 -15.81 9.29
C ARG A 25 -4.75 -16.31 9.41
N VAL A 26 -4.04 -16.38 8.29
CA VAL A 26 -2.62 -16.76 8.26
C VAL A 26 -1.82 -15.57 7.76
N LEU A 27 -0.85 -15.12 8.55
CA LEU A 27 0.02 -14.03 8.16
C LEU A 27 0.93 -14.45 7.00
N LEU A 28 0.85 -13.74 5.89
CA LEU A 28 1.70 -13.94 4.71
C LEU A 28 2.84 -12.91 4.66
N HIS A 29 2.49 -11.64 4.84
CA HIS A 29 3.45 -10.54 4.78
C HIS A 29 3.13 -9.49 5.87
N ASP A 30 4.19 -8.94 6.48
CA ASP A 30 4.11 -7.76 7.36
C ASP A 30 5.41 -6.97 7.19
N PHE A 31 5.31 -5.81 6.55
CA PHE A 31 6.47 -4.97 6.28
C PHE A 31 6.11 -3.49 6.20
N THR A 32 7.12 -2.66 6.34
CA THR A 32 7.00 -1.21 6.25
C THR A 32 7.99 -0.67 5.23
N LEU A 33 7.47 0.08 4.26
CA LEU A 33 8.27 0.81 3.29
C LEU A 33 8.67 2.17 3.90
N ALA A 34 9.95 2.43 4.07
CA ALA A 34 10.50 3.69 4.56
C ALA A 34 10.48 4.77 3.46
N VAL A 35 9.34 4.91 2.78
CA VAL A 35 9.12 5.90 1.72
C VAL A 35 7.92 6.76 2.06
N ALA A 36 8.00 8.05 1.73
CA ALA A 36 6.87 8.95 1.90
C ALA A 36 5.73 8.56 0.94
N PRO A 37 4.47 8.52 1.42
CA PRO A 37 3.33 8.26 0.57
C PRO A 37 3.23 9.22 -0.62
N PRO A 38 2.74 8.76 -1.78
CA PRO A 38 2.62 9.59 -2.98
C PRO A 38 1.60 10.72 -2.77
N LYS A 39 2.01 11.95 -3.08
CA LYS A 39 1.10 13.12 -3.06
C LYS A 39 0.24 13.22 -4.32
N HIS A 40 0.59 12.50 -5.38
CA HIS A 40 -0.10 12.48 -6.66
C HIS A 40 -0.48 11.05 -7.00
N THR A 41 -1.75 10.85 -7.32
CA THR A 41 -2.31 9.56 -7.72
C THR A 41 -2.53 9.50 -9.23
N ASN A 42 -2.70 8.30 -9.78
CA ASN A 42 -2.88 8.03 -11.20
C ASN A 42 -4.28 8.41 -11.71
N GLN A 43 -4.83 9.55 -11.34
CA GLN A 43 -6.01 10.06 -12.03
C GLN A 43 -5.62 10.43 -13.46
N ALA A 44 -5.96 9.55 -14.40
CA ALA A 44 -5.83 9.87 -15.82
C ALA A 44 -6.86 10.95 -16.17
N SER A 45 -6.40 12.13 -16.54
CA SER A 45 -7.27 13.13 -17.14
C SER A 45 -7.46 12.81 -18.62
N LEU A 46 -8.72 12.77 -19.07
CA LEU A 46 -9.03 12.75 -20.49
C LEU A 46 -8.69 14.14 -21.05
N ARG A 47 -7.86 14.17 -22.09
CA ARG A 47 -7.54 15.41 -22.81
C ARG A 47 -7.75 15.20 -24.31
N ILE A 48 -8.21 16.25 -24.96
CA ILE A 48 -8.21 16.29 -26.41
C ILE A 48 -6.78 16.50 -26.87
N LEU A 49 -6.22 15.48 -27.48
CA LEU A 49 -4.89 15.51 -28.09
C LEU A 49 -5.04 15.75 -29.59
N LYS A 50 -4.09 16.47 -30.19
CA LYS A 50 -4.03 16.69 -31.63
C LYS A 50 -2.89 15.89 -32.22
N THR A 51 -3.15 15.18 -33.29
CA THR A 51 -2.11 14.54 -34.10
C THR A 51 -1.38 15.59 -34.94
N ARG A 52 -0.24 15.25 -35.53
CA ARG A 52 0.59 16.16 -36.34
C ARG A 52 -0.15 16.66 -37.61
N ASP A 53 -1.13 15.90 -38.11
CA ASP A 53 -2.01 16.18 -39.23
C ASP A 53 -3.31 16.89 -38.80
N GLY A 54 -3.40 17.38 -37.56
CA GLY A 54 -4.49 18.22 -37.06
C GLY A 54 -5.72 17.46 -36.54
N ARG A 55 -5.78 16.13 -36.66
CA ARG A 55 -6.89 15.33 -36.12
C ARG A 55 -6.92 15.35 -34.62
N GLN A 56 -8.11 15.47 -34.05
CA GLN A 56 -8.33 15.48 -32.62
C GLN A 56 -8.80 14.10 -32.14
N PHE A 57 -8.23 13.62 -31.01
CA PHE A 57 -8.70 12.40 -30.36
C PHE A 57 -8.65 12.57 -28.85
N ILE A 58 -9.51 11.83 -28.14
CA ILE A 58 -9.51 11.81 -26.68
C ILE A 58 -8.44 10.82 -26.20
N GLY A 59 -7.39 11.34 -25.60
CA GLY A 59 -6.32 10.53 -25.03
C GLY A 59 -6.26 10.62 -23.51
N LYS A 60 -5.80 9.54 -22.84
CA LYS A 60 -5.51 9.52 -21.42
C LYS A 60 -4.11 10.12 -21.20
N GLN A 61 -4.03 11.23 -20.48
CA GLN A 61 -2.75 11.78 -20.05
C GLN A 61 -2.50 11.43 -18.58
N THR A 62 -1.50 10.59 -18.33
CA THR A 62 -1.08 10.26 -16.96
C THR A 62 -0.09 11.32 -16.47
N ASN A 63 -0.26 11.79 -15.24
CA ASN A 63 0.65 12.74 -14.62
C ASN A 63 2.06 12.13 -14.49
N SER A 64 3.09 12.82 -14.98
CA SER A 64 4.48 12.36 -14.92
C SER A 64 4.96 12.12 -13.47
N ARG A 65 4.49 12.94 -12.53
CA ARG A 65 4.79 12.78 -11.09
C ARG A 65 4.18 11.51 -10.51
N ALA A 66 2.97 11.14 -10.95
CA ALA A 66 2.34 9.89 -10.52
C ALA A 66 3.08 8.67 -11.09
N LYS A 67 3.52 8.72 -12.36
CA LYS A 67 4.36 7.67 -12.95
C LYS A 67 5.67 7.47 -12.17
N GLN A 68 6.33 8.58 -11.80
CA GLN A 68 7.54 8.53 -11.00
C GLN A 68 7.30 7.96 -9.60
N ALA A 69 6.20 8.35 -8.94
CA ALA A 69 5.81 7.81 -7.65
C ALA A 69 5.56 6.30 -7.70
N ASN A 70 4.87 5.80 -8.74
CA ASN A 70 4.66 4.37 -8.94
C ASN A 70 5.97 3.62 -9.18
N LYS A 71 6.92 4.21 -9.93
CA LYS A 71 8.24 3.61 -10.13
C LYS A 71 9.01 3.47 -8.81
N LEU A 72 8.98 4.48 -7.97
CA LEU A 72 9.61 4.44 -6.63
C LEU A 72 8.92 3.40 -5.73
N LEU A 73 7.59 3.37 -5.75
CA LEU A 73 6.80 2.40 -4.99
C LEU A 73 7.11 0.97 -5.44
N LYS A 74 7.17 0.72 -6.76
CA LYS A 74 7.54 -0.58 -7.32
C LYS A 74 8.93 -1.01 -6.86
N PHE A 75 9.90 -0.11 -6.91
CA PHE A 75 11.26 -0.40 -6.43
C PHE A 75 11.29 -0.73 -4.93
N ALA A 76 10.54 0.00 -4.11
CA ALA A 76 10.46 -0.24 -2.67
C ALA A 76 9.75 -1.55 -2.31
N LEU A 77 8.82 -2.02 -3.14
CA LEU A 77 8.07 -3.29 -2.96
C LEU A 77 8.87 -4.53 -3.38
N MET A 78 9.79 -4.41 -4.32
CA MET A 78 10.53 -5.55 -4.88
C MET A 78 11.21 -6.46 -3.85
N PRO A 79 11.85 -5.95 -2.76
CA PRO A 79 12.48 -6.80 -1.74
C PRO A 79 11.51 -7.70 -0.97
N TYR A 80 10.23 -7.33 -0.94
CA TYR A 80 9.19 -8.00 -0.15
C TYR A 80 8.23 -8.85 -0.99
N LYS A 81 8.45 -8.90 -2.31
CA LYS A 81 7.55 -9.66 -3.18
C LYS A 81 7.64 -11.16 -2.91
N PRO A 82 6.52 -11.91 -2.95
CA PRO A 82 6.54 -13.37 -2.86
C PRO A 82 7.26 -13.99 -4.06
N LEU A 83 7.79 -15.20 -3.88
CA LEU A 83 8.40 -15.97 -4.97
C LEU A 83 7.36 -16.38 -6.02
N VAL A 84 6.15 -16.68 -5.57
CA VAL A 84 5.00 -17.06 -6.40
C VAL A 84 3.81 -16.19 -6.00
N PRO A 85 3.05 -15.62 -6.95
CA PRO A 85 1.85 -14.85 -6.64
C PRO A 85 0.85 -15.65 -5.82
N HIS A 86 0.27 -15.03 -4.79
CA HIS A 86 -0.81 -15.66 -4.03
C HIS A 86 -2.03 -15.88 -4.91
N ILE A 87 -2.73 -17.01 -4.70
CA ILE A 87 -3.95 -17.40 -5.43
C ILE A 87 -5.15 -17.62 -4.49
N VAL A 88 -5.01 -17.26 -3.23
CA VAL A 88 -5.99 -17.44 -2.15
C VAL A 88 -6.72 -16.12 -1.85
N PRO A 89 -7.90 -16.16 -1.18
CA PRO A 89 -8.53 -14.95 -0.68
C PRO A 89 -7.64 -14.22 0.32
N LEU A 90 -7.53 -12.91 0.18
CA LEU A 90 -6.60 -12.08 0.94
C LEU A 90 -7.33 -11.01 1.75
N GLU A 91 -6.81 -10.76 2.95
CA GLU A 91 -7.10 -9.59 3.76
C GLU A 91 -5.85 -8.71 3.80
N ILE A 92 -6.01 -7.42 3.49
CA ILE A 92 -4.89 -6.48 3.48
C ILE A 92 -5.13 -5.30 4.43
N TYR A 93 -4.11 -4.96 5.20
CA TYR A 93 -4.05 -3.73 6.00
C TYR A 93 -3.03 -2.80 5.40
N VAL A 94 -3.45 -1.58 5.11
CA VAL A 94 -2.58 -0.54 4.55
C VAL A 94 -2.62 0.71 5.42
N THR A 95 -1.46 1.15 5.86
CA THR A 95 -1.29 2.42 6.57
C THR A 95 -0.46 3.39 5.76
N TYR A 96 -1.05 4.51 5.35
CA TYR A 96 -0.34 5.62 4.75
C TYR A 96 -0.05 6.69 5.80
N ALA A 97 1.21 6.82 6.21
CA ALA A 97 1.67 7.85 7.13
C ALA A 97 2.38 8.97 6.34
N PHE A 98 1.68 10.08 6.17
CA PHE A 98 2.19 11.26 5.47
C PHE A 98 3.01 12.14 6.42
N PRO A 99 4.02 12.87 5.92
CA PRO A 99 4.73 13.85 6.73
C PRO A 99 3.79 14.99 7.13
N PHE A 100 3.96 15.52 8.34
CA PHE A 100 3.29 16.75 8.74
C PHE A 100 3.64 17.90 7.81
N ASN A 101 2.74 18.87 7.70
CA ASN A 101 3.02 20.10 6.98
C ASN A 101 4.14 20.88 7.71
N LYS A 102 4.95 21.63 6.96
CA LYS A 102 6.03 22.45 7.55
C LYS A 102 5.56 23.48 8.58
N THR A 103 4.30 23.92 8.45
CA THR A 103 3.67 24.92 9.31
C THR A 103 2.84 24.29 10.44
N GLU A 104 2.94 22.96 10.66
CA GLU A 104 2.14 22.28 11.67
C GLU A 104 2.59 22.66 13.08
N LYS A 105 1.64 22.83 13.99
CA LYS A 105 1.90 23.19 15.39
C LYS A 105 2.63 22.06 16.10
N LYS A 106 3.64 22.39 16.92
CA LYS A 106 4.39 21.40 17.70
C LYS A 106 3.50 20.53 18.61
N SER A 107 2.43 21.12 19.17
CA SER A 107 1.43 20.41 19.98
C SER A 107 0.70 19.32 19.19
N VAL A 108 0.43 19.53 17.88
CA VAL A 108 -0.20 18.55 17.00
C VAL A 108 0.79 17.43 16.65
N ILE A 109 2.03 17.79 16.37
CA ILE A 109 3.11 16.83 16.10
C ILE A 109 3.36 15.93 17.31
N ALA A 110 3.26 16.48 18.52
CA ALA A 110 3.43 15.74 19.77
C ALA A 110 2.35 14.67 20.02
N LEU A 111 1.20 14.73 19.33
CA LEU A 111 0.16 13.67 19.38
C LEU A 111 0.60 12.38 18.67
N GLY A 112 1.71 12.41 17.92
CA GLY A 112 2.24 11.26 17.19
C GLY A 112 1.55 11.07 15.84
N GLU A 113 0.44 10.34 15.76
CA GLU A 113 -0.33 10.14 14.55
C GLU A 113 -1.66 10.91 14.60
N VAL A 114 -1.96 11.64 13.54
CA VAL A 114 -3.18 12.44 13.40
C VAL A 114 -3.89 12.07 12.10
N ALA A 115 -5.22 11.95 12.14
CA ALA A 115 -6.00 11.60 10.96
C ALA A 115 -5.76 12.58 9.80
N HIS A 116 -5.50 12.03 8.61
CA HIS A 116 -5.26 12.82 7.40
C HIS A 116 -6.54 12.91 6.56
N THR A 117 -7.21 14.05 6.59
CA THR A 117 -8.50 14.28 5.89
C THR A 117 -8.38 15.04 4.57
N LYS A 118 -7.15 15.38 4.14
CA LYS A 118 -6.88 16.12 2.90
C LYS A 118 -6.57 15.17 1.74
N ARG A 119 -6.48 15.70 0.52
CA ARG A 119 -6.00 14.93 -0.65
C ARG A 119 -4.58 14.40 -0.44
N PRO A 120 -4.22 13.27 -1.08
CA PRO A 120 -4.99 12.47 -2.05
C PRO A 120 -6.08 11.62 -1.38
N ASP A 121 -7.09 11.25 -2.20
CA ASP A 121 -8.26 10.47 -1.75
C ASP A 121 -7.86 9.00 -1.51
N ALA A 122 -8.57 8.35 -0.57
CA ALA A 122 -8.23 7.01 -0.12
C ALA A 122 -8.32 5.96 -1.22
N ASP A 123 -9.39 5.99 -2.03
CA ASP A 123 -9.63 5.09 -3.16
C ASP A 123 -8.51 5.16 -4.20
N ASN A 124 -8.07 6.38 -4.55
CA ASN A 124 -6.99 6.60 -5.50
C ASN A 124 -5.63 6.11 -4.99
N LEU A 125 -5.37 6.25 -3.67
CA LEU A 125 -4.15 5.71 -3.05
C LEU A 125 -4.15 4.18 -3.07
N MET A 126 -5.28 3.57 -2.71
CA MET A 126 -5.44 2.12 -2.69
C MET A 126 -5.32 1.53 -4.08
N LYS A 127 -6.04 2.12 -5.06
CA LYS A 127 -5.94 1.68 -6.45
C LYS A 127 -4.51 1.74 -6.96
N GLY A 128 -3.80 2.85 -6.73
CA GLY A 128 -2.40 2.98 -7.17
C GLY A 128 -1.46 1.97 -6.51
N LEU A 129 -1.69 1.61 -5.25
CA LEU A 129 -0.92 0.58 -4.56
C LEU A 129 -1.21 -0.80 -5.13
N PHE A 130 -2.48 -1.16 -5.30
CA PHE A 130 -2.89 -2.48 -5.79
C PHE A 130 -2.41 -2.72 -7.22
N ASP A 131 -2.56 -1.72 -8.10
CA ASP A 131 -2.02 -1.77 -9.47
C ASP A 131 -0.51 -2.11 -9.44
N VAL A 132 0.28 -1.43 -8.58
CA VAL A 132 1.72 -1.66 -8.48
C VAL A 132 2.06 -3.00 -7.83
N MET A 133 1.33 -3.43 -6.80
CA MET A 133 1.55 -4.73 -6.14
C MET A 133 1.18 -5.89 -7.06
N GLY A 134 0.07 -5.78 -7.81
CA GLY A 134 -0.31 -6.74 -8.85
C GLY A 134 0.76 -6.86 -9.94
N GLU A 135 1.28 -5.73 -10.45
CA GLU A 135 2.41 -5.71 -11.39
C GLU A 135 3.70 -6.33 -10.82
N CYS A 136 3.92 -6.26 -9.51
CA CYS A 136 5.03 -6.91 -8.83
C CYS A 136 4.80 -8.42 -8.61
N GLY A 137 3.58 -8.91 -8.79
CA GLY A 137 3.21 -10.32 -8.61
C GLY A 137 2.95 -10.70 -7.16
N TYR A 138 2.37 -9.83 -6.35
CA TYR A 138 1.93 -10.19 -5.00
C TYR A 138 0.75 -11.14 -5.02
N TRP A 139 -0.16 -10.98 -5.99
CA TRP A 139 -1.32 -11.85 -6.25
C TRP A 139 -1.56 -11.99 -7.74
N LYS A 140 -2.39 -12.94 -8.10
CA LYS A 140 -2.73 -13.19 -9.51
C LYS A 140 -3.74 -12.18 -10.05
N ASP A 141 -4.71 -11.78 -9.21
CA ASP A 141 -5.81 -10.88 -9.58
C ASP A 141 -6.27 -10.07 -8.35
N ASP A 142 -6.61 -8.80 -8.54
CA ASP A 142 -7.07 -7.91 -7.46
C ASP A 142 -8.40 -8.37 -6.85
N SER A 143 -9.19 -9.19 -7.55
CA SER A 143 -10.41 -9.81 -7.02
C SER A 143 -10.18 -10.72 -5.82
N GLN A 144 -8.93 -11.14 -5.58
CA GLN A 144 -8.54 -11.92 -4.40
C GLN A 144 -8.54 -11.10 -3.11
N LEU A 145 -8.51 -9.76 -3.20
CA LEU A 145 -8.56 -8.84 -2.06
C LEU A 145 -10.00 -8.77 -1.52
N SER A 146 -10.37 -9.71 -0.64
CA SER A 146 -11.72 -9.83 -0.11
C SER A 146 -12.00 -8.85 1.03
N VAL A 147 -10.97 -8.48 1.82
CA VAL A 147 -11.07 -7.54 2.94
C VAL A 147 -9.92 -6.53 2.87
N VAL A 148 -10.28 -5.26 2.97
CA VAL A 148 -9.31 -4.16 2.87
C VAL A 148 -9.47 -3.21 4.05
N HIS A 149 -8.41 -3.04 4.85
CA HIS A 149 -8.32 -2.07 5.92
C HIS A 149 -7.39 -0.94 5.51
N PHE A 150 -7.88 0.28 5.60
CA PHE A 150 -7.13 1.44 5.17
C PHE A 150 -7.03 2.48 6.28
N LYS A 151 -5.81 2.92 6.58
CA LYS A 151 -5.52 3.98 7.53
C LYS A 151 -4.69 5.06 6.85
N LYS A 152 -5.12 6.33 6.96
CA LYS A 152 -4.40 7.48 6.44
C LYS A 152 -4.18 8.50 7.54
N VAL A 153 -2.91 8.80 7.84
CA VAL A 153 -2.52 9.68 8.96
C VAL A 153 -1.38 10.61 8.57
N PHE A 154 -1.23 11.69 9.31
CA PHE A 154 0.02 12.42 9.40
C PHE A 154 0.89 11.81 10.50
N SER A 155 2.20 11.74 10.27
CA SER A 155 3.16 11.20 11.23
C SER A 155 4.52 11.88 11.07
N ALA A 156 5.29 11.95 12.17
CA ALA A 156 6.68 12.38 12.13
C ALA A 156 7.56 11.39 11.34
N ASN A 157 7.14 10.11 11.24
CA ASN A 157 7.82 9.05 10.49
C ASN A 157 7.00 8.67 9.25
N PRO A 158 7.22 9.34 8.10
CA PRO A 158 6.51 9.03 6.85
C PRO A 158 6.81 7.61 6.38
N ARG A 159 5.76 6.81 6.12
CA ARG A 159 5.90 5.41 5.73
C ARG A 159 4.64 4.88 5.06
N ILE A 160 4.77 3.71 4.45
CA ILE A 160 3.64 2.89 4.02
C ILE A 160 3.77 1.54 4.71
N GLY A 161 2.87 1.23 5.64
CA GLY A 161 2.78 -0.07 6.30
C GLY A 161 1.85 -0.99 5.54
N ILE A 162 2.24 -2.23 5.34
CA ILE A 162 1.47 -3.25 4.60
C ILE A 162 1.51 -4.56 5.37
N LYS A 163 0.32 -5.10 5.68
CA LYS A 163 0.16 -6.44 6.26
C LYS A 163 -0.83 -7.21 5.40
N ILE A 164 -0.48 -8.43 5.00
CA ILE A 164 -1.30 -9.29 4.15
C ILE A 164 -1.51 -10.62 4.86
N LEU A 165 -2.78 -11.04 4.94
CA LEU A 165 -3.18 -12.31 5.51
C LEU A 165 -3.96 -13.11 4.48
N GLU A 166 -3.80 -14.42 4.52
CA GLU A 166 -4.69 -15.37 3.85
C GLU A 166 -5.96 -15.53 4.68
N LEU A 167 -7.10 -15.55 4.00
CA LEU A 167 -8.39 -15.89 4.57
C LEU A 167 -8.74 -17.33 4.19
N ALA A 168 -8.60 -18.25 5.13
CA ALA A 168 -9.04 -19.64 4.94
C ALA A 168 -10.37 -19.88 5.66
N PRO A 169 -11.30 -20.68 5.09
CA PRO A 169 -12.50 -21.07 5.79
C PRO A 169 -12.13 -21.84 7.07
N LEU A 170 -12.88 -21.62 8.16
CA LEU A 170 -12.74 -22.45 9.34
C LEU A 170 -13.07 -23.89 8.94
N LYS A 171 -12.13 -24.80 9.16
CA LYS A 171 -12.45 -26.23 9.03
C LYS A 171 -13.50 -26.55 10.08
N SER A 172 -14.69 -27.01 9.65
CA SER A 172 -15.64 -27.63 10.55
C SER A 172 -14.94 -28.87 11.15
N GLU A 173 -14.73 -28.85 12.46
CA GLU A 173 -14.34 -30.09 13.16
C GLU A 173 -15.49 -31.07 13.00
N SER A 174 -15.28 -32.08 12.15
CA SER A 174 -16.18 -33.23 11.97
C SER A 174 -15.81 -34.32 12.96
#